data_0c017a02ca99327902e88348905db653
#
_entry.id   0c017a02ca99327902e88348905db653
#
_cell.length_a   1.000
_cell.length_b   1.000
_cell.length_c   1.000
_cell.angle_alpha   90.00
_cell.angle_beta   90.00
_cell.angle_gamma   90.00
#
_symmetry.space_group_name_H-M   'P 1'
#
loop_
_entity.id
_entity.type
_entity.pdbx_description
1 polymer ?
#
loop_
_entity_poly.entity_id
_entity_poly.type
_entity_poly.pdbx_seq_one_letter_code
_entity_poly.pdbx_strand_id
1 'polypeptide(L)'
;MIFRSRWNTALLFLFLTSLLMSAQEMPKAPQAQVFTLTPEPGFFTEPGVAVNPQNPQQVVAVFQDNVHAGYSQDAGHTWTVAENVDPKNFRISGDVSTAFDNQGHAFVCYIAFDQLGSFNYWAHGATRNGIFIRRSLDGGKTWEADHIPVAEQPSEPGIPFEDKPYIVADNSKSKYAGNLYVGWTRWRIADSQMVLSRSIDDGKTWSKPLEIDAHPGLPRDDNGAAEGFSGVVGPDGKLYAIWSQDDDIMFTTSSDGGQTFSHARAAIHTAPIMFAIDTLERANGFPQIAIDPKSKRLYVSWSDYRNGDLDIFLSTSDDGGKRWSEPTRVNNDPVHNGAEQFFQWLAVDPVDGSVNVLFYDRRGDPKNQKQIVALARSTDGGKTFANYAWTDNAFEAGGVFFGDYTGLAAYAGRVYGVWMEKPPGQETANEKSAEEKTDATNSGATNKEKKPKPPGTVVKVGTADFSNPSGNQALGAK
;
A
#
# COMPACT_ATOMS: atom_id res chain seq x y z
N MET A 1 -75.68 16.61 44.40
CA MET A 1 -75.25 15.45 43.58
C MET A 1 -73.87 15.78 43.06
N ILE A 2 -72.82 15.20 43.65
CA ILE A 2 -71.43 15.52 43.37
C ILE A 2 -70.83 14.29 42.65
N PHE A 3 -70.50 14.41 41.38
CA PHE A 3 -69.75 13.37 40.66
C PHE A 3 -68.24 13.60 40.84
N ARG A 4 -67.54 12.68 41.46
CA ARG A 4 -66.08 12.61 41.50
C ARG A 4 -65.59 11.76 40.32
N SER A 5 -64.86 12.39 39.40
CA SER A 5 -64.10 11.72 38.35
C SER A 5 -62.73 11.27 38.90
N ARG A 6 -62.44 9.98 38.84
CA ARG A 6 -61.13 9.39 39.14
C ARG A 6 -60.31 9.35 37.83
N TRP A 7 -59.18 10.04 37.85
CA TRP A 7 -58.15 9.96 36.83
C TRP A 7 -57.20 8.81 37.18
N ASN A 8 -57.15 7.77 36.37
CA ASN A 8 -56.12 6.73 36.43
C ASN A 8 -54.91 7.18 35.63
N THR A 9 -53.81 7.49 36.29
CA THR A 9 -52.52 7.77 35.66
C THR A 9 -51.81 6.42 35.41
N ALA A 10 -51.84 5.94 34.18
CA ALA A 10 -50.99 4.83 33.77
C ALA A 10 -49.61 5.35 33.47
N LEU A 11 -48.61 5.02 34.33
CA LEU A 11 -47.19 5.23 34.00
C LEU A 11 -46.76 4.19 32.97
N LEU A 12 -46.48 4.67 31.76
CA LEU A 12 -45.84 3.89 30.69
C LEU A 12 -44.34 3.90 30.95
N PHE A 13 -43.78 2.81 31.49
CA PHE A 13 -42.32 2.60 31.53
C PHE A 13 -41.85 2.19 30.11
N LEU A 14 -41.26 3.13 29.37
CA LEU A 14 -40.47 2.82 28.18
C LEU A 14 -39.15 2.20 28.64
N PHE A 15 -39.00 0.89 28.54
CA PHE A 15 -37.71 0.22 28.58
C PHE A 15 -36.97 0.56 27.28
N LEU A 16 -36.04 1.54 27.30
CA LEU A 16 -35.00 1.66 26.29
C LEU A 16 -34.03 0.48 26.52
N THR A 17 -34.24 -0.60 25.81
CA THR A 17 -33.17 -1.58 25.57
C THR A 17 -32.17 -0.98 24.63
N SER A 18 -31.10 -0.41 25.14
CA SER A 18 -29.90 -0.14 24.34
C SER A 18 -29.39 -1.51 23.87
N LEU A 19 -29.64 -1.87 22.61
CA LEU A 19 -28.88 -2.90 21.94
C LEU A 19 -27.44 -2.37 21.85
N LEU A 20 -26.61 -2.82 22.77
CA LEU A 20 -25.16 -2.83 22.56
C LEU A 20 -24.93 -3.78 21.37
N MET A 21 -24.84 -3.23 20.16
CA MET A 21 -24.25 -3.96 19.05
C MET A 21 -22.80 -4.21 19.46
N SER A 22 -22.51 -5.43 19.94
CA SER A 22 -21.13 -5.87 20.07
C SER A 22 -20.52 -5.73 18.68
N ALA A 23 -19.40 -5.01 18.56
CA ALA A 23 -18.61 -5.02 17.34
C ALA A 23 -18.37 -6.49 16.98
N GLN A 24 -18.91 -6.93 15.85
CA GLN A 24 -18.78 -8.31 15.42
C GLN A 24 -17.31 -8.52 15.06
N GLU A 25 -16.65 -9.35 15.85
CA GLU A 25 -15.25 -9.68 15.66
C GLU A 25 -15.07 -10.26 14.24
N MET A 26 -14.15 -9.68 13.45
CA MET A 26 -13.90 -10.18 12.10
C MET A 26 -13.39 -11.61 12.15
N PRO A 27 -13.88 -12.52 11.28
CA PRO A 27 -13.33 -13.86 11.18
C PRO A 27 -11.86 -13.80 10.73
N LYS A 28 -11.06 -14.77 11.13
CA LYS A 28 -9.69 -14.90 10.62
C LYS A 28 -9.69 -15.27 9.14
N ALA A 29 -8.70 -14.77 8.42
CA ALA A 29 -8.47 -15.21 7.05
C ALA A 29 -8.16 -16.73 7.02
N PRO A 30 -8.67 -17.49 6.03
CA PRO A 30 -8.46 -18.94 5.97
C PRO A 30 -6.98 -19.29 5.92
N GLN A 31 -6.56 -20.25 6.76
CA GLN A 31 -5.18 -20.75 6.85
C GLN A 31 -4.13 -19.62 6.99
N ALA A 32 -4.51 -18.52 7.63
CA ALA A 32 -3.65 -17.36 7.79
C ALA A 32 -2.37 -17.72 8.57
N GLN A 33 -1.25 -17.29 8.02
CA GLN A 33 0.05 -17.33 8.67
C GLN A 33 0.68 -15.94 8.57
N VAL A 34 1.45 -15.55 9.59
CA VAL A 34 2.17 -14.27 9.62
C VAL A 34 3.62 -14.52 10.02
N PHE A 35 4.52 -14.02 9.20
CA PHE A 35 5.97 -14.12 9.38
C PHE A 35 6.55 -12.74 9.66
N THR A 36 7.59 -12.67 10.48
CA THR A 36 8.37 -11.45 10.70
C THR A 36 9.63 -11.54 9.84
N LEU A 37 9.77 -10.65 8.84
CA LEU A 37 10.96 -10.59 8.00
C LEU A 37 12.12 -9.90 8.72
N THR A 38 11.83 -8.86 9.52
CA THR A 38 12.84 -8.09 10.26
C THR A 38 12.63 -8.30 11.75
N PRO A 39 13.40 -9.20 12.42
CA PRO A 39 13.17 -9.52 13.83
C PRO A 39 13.51 -8.35 14.76
N GLU A 40 14.44 -7.48 14.36
CA GLU A 40 14.82 -6.26 15.10
C GLU A 40 14.10 -5.06 14.49
N PRO A 41 13.50 -4.18 15.31
CA PRO A 41 12.87 -2.96 14.83
C PRO A 41 13.88 -1.99 14.19
N GLY A 42 13.47 -1.37 13.08
CA GLY A 42 14.21 -0.37 12.31
C GLY A 42 13.28 0.68 11.74
N PHE A 43 13.75 1.48 10.79
CA PHE A 43 12.95 2.48 10.07
C PHE A 43 12.28 1.86 8.82
N PHE A 44 11.77 0.62 8.96
CA PHE A 44 11.20 -0.11 7.85
C PHE A 44 9.82 0.44 7.47
N THR A 45 9.64 0.72 6.17
CA THR A 45 8.37 1.24 5.63
C THR A 45 8.15 0.74 4.19
N GLU A 46 7.01 1.07 3.62
CA GLU A 46 6.67 1.05 2.19
C GLU A 46 6.99 -0.25 1.47
N PRO A 47 6.40 -1.37 1.92
CA PRO A 47 6.69 -2.67 1.35
C PRO A 47 5.89 -2.95 0.08
N GLY A 48 6.41 -3.85 -0.75
CA GLY A 48 5.73 -4.41 -1.90
C GLY A 48 5.87 -5.93 -1.96
N VAL A 49 4.98 -6.63 -2.65
CA VAL A 49 5.04 -8.08 -2.83
C VAL A 49 4.60 -8.49 -4.22
N ALA A 50 5.26 -9.49 -4.80
CA ALA A 50 4.91 -10.07 -6.09
C ALA A 50 5.05 -11.59 -6.08
N VAL A 51 4.20 -12.27 -6.87
CA VAL A 51 4.23 -13.72 -7.10
C VAL A 51 4.72 -13.97 -8.52
N ASN A 52 5.63 -14.95 -8.68
CA ASN A 52 6.11 -15.36 -9.99
C ASN A 52 5.00 -16.08 -10.78
N PRO A 53 4.51 -15.53 -11.91
CA PRO A 53 3.43 -16.14 -12.68
C PRO A 53 3.87 -17.44 -13.38
N GLN A 54 5.17 -17.68 -13.55
CA GLN A 54 5.73 -18.90 -14.15
C GLN A 54 5.98 -20.00 -13.10
N ASN A 55 6.23 -19.59 -11.85
CA ASN A 55 6.43 -20.51 -10.73
C ASN A 55 5.83 -19.91 -9.44
N PRO A 56 4.54 -20.13 -9.15
CA PRO A 56 3.87 -19.54 -7.98
C PRO A 56 4.41 -19.99 -6.62
N GLN A 57 5.39 -20.90 -6.58
CA GLN A 57 6.15 -21.19 -5.36
C GLN A 57 7.09 -20.03 -5.00
N GLN A 58 7.45 -19.20 -5.98
CA GLN A 58 8.34 -18.07 -5.79
C GLN A 58 7.55 -16.79 -5.51
N VAL A 59 7.83 -16.18 -4.36
CA VAL A 59 7.24 -14.92 -3.93
C VAL A 59 8.37 -14.02 -3.43
N VAL A 60 8.34 -12.75 -3.83
CA VAL A 60 9.30 -11.74 -3.38
C VAL A 60 8.55 -10.64 -2.66
N ALA A 61 9.03 -10.27 -1.46
CA ALA A 61 8.59 -9.10 -0.70
C ALA A 61 9.75 -8.12 -0.63
N VAL A 62 9.50 -6.84 -0.92
CA VAL A 62 10.50 -5.77 -0.84
C VAL A 62 10.09 -4.75 0.21
N PHE A 63 11.04 -4.06 0.83
CA PHE A 63 10.78 -3.04 1.84
C PHE A 63 11.98 -2.11 1.98
N GLN A 64 11.75 -0.91 2.51
CA GLN A 64 12.81 0.07 2.78
C GLN A 64 13.13 0.17 4.28
N ASP A 65 14.17 0.61 4.63
CA ASP A 65 15.23 1.22 5.40
C ASP A 65 16.52 0.98 4.62
N ASN A 66 16.72 1.73 3.53
CA ASN A 66 17.34 1.30 2.28
C ASN A 66 16.57 0.14 1.59
N VAL A 67 17.09 -0.41 0.52
CA VAL A 67 16.42 -1.43 -0.26
C VAL A 67 16.69 -2.82 0.30
N HIS A 68 15.64 -3.52 0.69
CA HIS A 68 15.68 -4.90 1.14
C HIS A 68 14.72 -5.78 0.33
N ALA A 69 15.02 -7.07 0.26
CA ALA A 69 14.13 -8.07 -0.31
C ALA A 69 14.09 -9.33 0.56
N GLY A 70 12.88 -9.83 0.83
CA GLY A 70 12.64 -11.17 1.32
C GLY A 70 12.11 -12.05 0.21
N TYR A 71 12.38 -13.34 0.25
CA TYR A 71 11.89 -14.31 -0.73
C TYR A 71 11.37 -15.59 -0.08
N SER A 72 10.41 -16.21 -0.76
CA SER A 72 9.93 -17.56 -0.51
C SER A 72 10.09 -18.40 -1.77
N GLN A 73 10.37 -19.70 -1.60
CA GLN A 73 10.47 -20.68 -2.69
C GLN A 73 9.44 -21.81 -2.54
N ASP A 74 8.53 -21.67 -1.58
CA ASP A 74 7.54 -22.67 -1.18
C ASP A 74 6.14 -22.05 -0.99
N ALA A 75 5.79 -21.08 -1.84
CA ALA A 75 4.51 -20.38 -1.84
C ALA A 75 4.20 -19.69 -0.50
N GLY A 76 5.21 -19.08 0.13
CA GLY A 76 5.07 -18.28 1.34
C GLY A 76 5.06 -19.05 2.65
N HIS A 77 5.37 -20.37 2.64
CA HIS A 77 5.46 -21.16 3.87
C HIS A 77 6.74 -20.87 4.67
N THR A 78 7.81 -20.51 3.99
CA THR A 78 9.05 -20.05 4.62
C THR A 78 9.58 -18.80 3.91
N TRP A 79 10.31 -17.95 4.66
CA TRP A 79 10.85 -16.70 4.16
C TRP A 79 12.31 -16.52 4.57
N THR A 80 13.11 -15.96 3.66
CA THR A 80 14.50 -15.59 3.89
C THR A 80 14.73 -14.18 3.37
N VAL A 81 15.51 -13.36 4.08
CA VAL A 81 15.93 -12.03 3.61
C VAL A 81 17.19 -12.19 2.76
N ALA A 82 17.16 -11.63 1.55
CA ALA A 82 18.30 -11.64 0.64
C ALA A 82 19.38 -10.66 1.08
N GLU A 83 20.63 -10.99 0.82
CA GLU A 83 21.78 -10.14 1.12
C GLU A 83 22.10 -9.20 -0.04
N ASN A 84 22.68 -8.03 0.28
CA ASN A 84 23.28 -7.09 -0.68
C ASN A 84 22.31 -6.60 -1.76
N VAL A 85 21.08 -6.27 -1.39
CA VAL A 85 20.08 -5.72 -2.33
C VAL A 85 20.24 -4.20 -2.49
N ASP A 86 20.62 -3.50 -1.44
CA ASP A 86 20.77 -2.04 -1.39
C ASP A 86 21.89 -1.50 -2.28
N PRO A 87 21.75 -0.28 -2.87
CA PRO A 87 22.80 0.38 -3.60
C PRO A 87 23.89 0.92 -2.66
N LYS A 88 25.15 0.54 -2.87
CA LYS A 88 26.29 0.95 -2.03
C LYS A 88 26.85 2.34 -2.38
N ASN A 89 26.48 2.90 -3.52
CA ASN A 89 27.01 4.16 -4.07
C ASN A 89 26.10 5.37 -3.83
N PHE A 90 25.01 5.20 -3.11
CA PHE A 90 24.11 6.26 -2.66
C PHE A 90 24.04 6.26 -1.13
N ARG A 91 23.73 7.41 -0.56
CA ARG A 91 23.59 7.56 0.89
C ARG A 91 22.29 6.95 1.42
N ILE A 92 21.20 7.10 0.67
CA ILE A 92 19.86 6.66 1.05
C ILE A 92 19.21 6.02 -0.17
N SER A 93 18.39 5.01 0.06
CA SER A 93 17.50 4.42 -0.95
C SER A 93 16.17 4.00 -0.32
N GLY A 94 15.10 3.98 -1.10
CA GLY A 94 13.77 3.67 -0.58
C GLY A 94 12.70 3.60 -1.66
N ASP A 95 11.45 3.79 -1.28
CA ASP A 95 10.25 3.78 -2.13
C ASP A 95 10.25 2.60 -3.09
N VAL A 96 10.24 1.40 -2.51
CA VAL A 96 10.47 0.17 -3.28
C VAL A 96 9.18 -0.35 -3.91
N SER A 97 9.29 -0.87 -5.14
CA SER A 97 8.25 -1.68 -5.77
C SER A 97 8.86 -2.91 -6.42
N THR A 98 8.05 -3.95 -6.69
CA THR A 98 8.54 -5.22 -7.23
C THR A 98 7.56 -5.81 -8.23
N ALA A 99 8.09 -6.51 -9.23
CA ALA A 99 7.33 -7.27 -10.21
C ALA A 99 8.10 -8.53 -10.64
N PHE A 100 7.37 -9.52 -11.13
CA PHE A 100 7.92 -10.60 -11.94
C PHE A 100 7.52 -10.42 -13.39
N ASP A 101 8.44 -10.70 -14.30
CA ASP A 101 8.14 -10.75 -15.73
C ASP A 101 7.59 -12.12 -16.19
N ASN A 102 7.28 -12.23 -17.47
CA ASN A 102 6.80 -13.47 -18.09
C ASN A 102 7.87 -14.55 -18.28
N GLN A 103 9.12 -14.31 -17.92
CA GLN A 103 10.22 -15.27 -17.88
C GLN A 103 10.50 -15.77 -16.46
N GLY A 104 9.86 -15.16 -15.46
CA GLY A 104 10.04 -15.46 -14.03
C GLY A 104 11.22 -14.73 -13.40
N HIS A 105 11.74 -13.67 -14.04
CA HIS A 105 12.71 -12.78 -13.41
C HIS A 105 12.02 -11.84 -12.44
N ALA A 106 12.59 -11.69 -11.24
CA ALA A 106 12.12 -10.70 -10.29
C ALA A 106 12.87 -9.37 -10.48
N PHE A 107 12.15 -8.27 -10.30
CA PHE A 107 12.70 -6.93 -10.32
C PHE A 107 12.36 -6.21 -9.03
N VAL A 108 13.32 -5.47 -8.47
CA VAL A 108 13.10 -4.43 -7.48
C VAL A 108 13.40 -3.09 -8.12
N CYS A 109 12.43 -2.16 -8.04
CA CYS A 109 12.55 -0.77 -8.45
C CYS A 109 12.55 0.11 -7.20
N TYR A 110 13.36 1.18 -7.16
CA TYR A 110 13.53 2.01 -5.99
C TYR A 110 14.10 3.38 -6.34
N ILE A 111 13.93 4.34 -5.43
CA ILE A 111 14.68 5.59 -5.45
C ILE A 111 16.04 5.43 -4.76
N ALA A 112 17.03 6.20 -5.21
CA ALA A 112 18.27 6.38 -4.45
C ALA A 112 18.74 7.83 -4.58
N PHE A 113 19.26 8.39 -3.48
CA PHE A 113 19.67 9.78 -3.42
C PHE A 113 20.73 10.03 -2.34
N ASP A 114 21.48 11.13 -2.51
CA ASP A 114 22.47 11.56 -1.52
C ASP A 114 21.88 12.54 -0.51
N GLN A 115 20.95 13.39 -0.93
CA GLN A 115 20.25 14.34 -0.07
C GLN A 115 18.85 14.63 -0.62
N LEU A 116 17.85 14.54 0.27
CA LEU A 116 16.49 14.98 0.04
C LEU A 116 16.41 16.51 0.03
N GLY A 117 15.45 17.06 -0.68
CA GLY A 117 15.12 18.48 -0.63
C GLY A 117 14.49 18.90 0.71
N SER A 118 13.89 20.09 0.73
CA SER A 118 13.17 20.58 1.91
C SER A 118 11.85 19.84 2.07
N PHE A 119 11.38 19.74 3.33
CA PHE A 119 10.11 19.09 3.66
C PHE A 119 8.94 19.60 2.79
N ASN A 120 8.19 18.70 2.21
CA ASN A 120 7.10 18.93 1.24
C ASN A 120 7.50 19.65 -0.07
N TYR A 121 8.80 19.86 -0.31
CA TYR A 121 9.32 20.47 -1.54
C TYR A 121 10.60 19.73 -1.94
N TRP A 122 10.46 18.50 -2.38
CA TRP A 122 11.57 17.55 -2.54
C TRP A 122 12.66 18.00 -3.50
N ALA A 123 12.32 18.77 -4.56
CA ALA A 123 13.31 19.32 -5.49
C ALA A 123 14.09 20.52 -4.93
N HIS A 124 13.65 21.15 -3.85
CA HIS A 124 14.32 22.34 -3.29
C HIS A 124 15.56 21.95 -2.47
N GLY A 125 16.70 21.92 -3.10
CA GLY A 125 17.98 21.55 -2.46
C GLY A 125 18.32 20.07 -2.56
N ALA A 126 17.57 19.30 -3.35
CA ALA A 126 17.91 17.93 -3.67
C ALA A 126 19.28 17.86 -4.39
N THR A 127 20.02 16.78 -4.12
CA THR A 127 21.28 16.47 -4.79
C THR A 127 21.10 15.23 -5.66
N ARG A 128 22.21 14.66 -6.18
CA ARG A 128 22.17 13.47 -7.02
C ARG A 128 21.12 12.47 -6.54
N ASN A 129 20.19 12.11 -7.44
CA ASN A 129 19.11 11.19 -7.14
C ASN A 129 18.64 10.47 -8.43
N GLY A 130 17.81 9.45 -8.29
CA GLY A 130 17.24 8.77 -9.46
C GLY A 130 16.40 7.56 -9.09
N ILE A 131 15.82 6.98 -10.15
CA ILE A 131 15.10 5.71 -10.13
C ILE A 131 16.00 4.62 -10.68
N PHE A 132 16.09 3.51 -9.97
CA PHE A 132 16.95 2.39 -10.31
C PHE A 132 16.19 1.08 -10.22
N ILE A 133 16.70 0.07 -10.94
CA ILE A 133 16.25 -1.32 -10.80
C ILE A 133 17.42 -2.27 -10.53
N ARG A 134 17.11 -3.39 -9.91
CA ARG A 134 17.92 -4.61 -9.91
C ARG A 134 17.07 -5.80 -10.30
N ARG A 135 17.71 -6.80 -10.91
CA ARG A 135 17.08 -8.03 -11.38
C ARG A 135 17.60 -9.24 -10.61
N SER A 136 16.70 -10.20 -10.37
CA SER A 136 17.00 -11.53 -9.86
C SER A 136 16.52 -12.58 -10.86
N LEU A 137 17.38 -13.57 -11.16
CA LEU A 137 17.08 -14.68 -12.08
C LEU A 137 16.67 -15.97 -11.35
N ASP A 138 16.65 -15.96 -10.02
CA ASP A 138 16.46 -17.15 -9.18
C ASP A 138 15.31 -16.99 -8.15
N GLY A 139 14.35 -16.09 -8.48
CA GLY A 139 13.17 -15.86 -7.65
C GLY A 139 13.47 -15.08 -6.37
N GLY A 140 14.40 -14.13 -6.42
CA GLY A 140 14.69 -13.21 -5.33
C GLY A 140 15.79 -13.67 -4.37
N LYS A 141 16.42 -14.84 -4.59
CA LYS A 141 17.50 -15.34 -3.72
C LYS A 141 18.77 -14.50 -3.83
N THR A 142 19.16 -14.22 -5.08
CA THR A 142 20.31 -13.39 -5.40
C THR A 142 19.91 -12.29 -6.40
N TRP A 143 20.58 -11.18 -6.33
CA TRP A 143 20.33 -10.00 -7.13
C TRP A 143 21.58 -9.62 -7.92
N GLU A 144 21.41 -9.31 -9.20
CA GLU A 144 22.54 -8.87 -10.05
C GLU A 144 23.23 -7.66 -9.44
N ALA A 145 24.58 -7.58 -9.62
CA ALA A 145 25.38 -6.54 -8.98
C ALA A 145 25.10 -5.13 -9.49
N ASP A 146 24.66 -5.03 -10.76
CA ASP A 146 24.44 -3.74 -11.42
C ASP A 146 23.10 -3.11 -10.96
N HIS A 147 23.17 -1.84 -10.62
CA HIS A 147 22.03 -0.96 -10.40
C HIS A 147 21.77 -0.20 -11.67
N ILE A 148 20.74 -0.61 -12.42
CA ILE A 148 20.46 -0.04 -13.76
C ILE A 148 19.61 1.21 -13.58
N PRO A 149 20.07 2.39 -14.01
CA PRO A 149 19.28 3.61 -13.92
C PRO A 149 18.11 3.59 -14.92
N VAL A 150 16.91 3.81 -14.41
CA VAL A 150 15.71 4.15 -15.20
C VAL A 150 15.73 5.64 -15.53
N ALA A 151 16.08 6.47 -14.54
CA ALA A 151 16.38 7.89 -14.66
C ALA A 151 17.37 8.27 -13.57
N GLU A 152 18.36 9.09 -13.89
CA GLU A 152 19.34 9.58 -12.92
C GLU A 152 19.57 11.08 -13.15
N GLN A 153 19.59 11.84 -12.05
CA GLN A 153 19.86 13.26 -12.01
C GLN A 153 21.27 13.47 -11.44
N PRO A 154 22.18 14.16 -12.15
CA PRO A 154 23.49 14.51 -11.64
C PRO A 154 23.38 15.58 -10.53
N SER A 155 24.46 15.76 -9.76
CA SER A 155 24.51 16.74 -8.68
C SER A 155 24.72 18.16 -9.22
N GLU A 156 23.62 18.78 -9.70
CA GLU A 156 23.61 20.14 -10.26
C GLU A 156 22.51 20.97 -9.57
N PRO A 157 22.63 22.32 -9.51
CA PRO A 157 21.59 23.15 -8.94
C PRO A 157 20.26 23.07 -9.70
N GLY A 158 19.14 22.91 -8.96
CA GLY A 158 17.79 22.95 -9.53
C GLY A 158 17.40 21.68 -10.29
N ILE A 159 18.07 20.55 -10.03
CA ILE A 159 17.66 19.26 -10.59
C ILE A 159 16.30 18.83 -10.06
N PRO A 160 15.53 18.05 -10.82
CA PRO A 160 14.35 17.37 -10.30
C PRO A 160 14.70 16.37 -9.19
N PHE A 161 13.73 16.08 -8.35
CA PHE A 161 13.77 14.91 -7.46
C PHE A 161 12.83 13.84 -8.03
N GLU A 162 13.32 12.62 -8.24
CA GLU A 162 12.57 11.49 -8.78
C GLU A 162 12.06 10.64 -7.61
N ASP A 163 10.74 10.36 -7.54
CA ASP A 163 10.07 9.87 -6.34
C ASP A 163 8.97 8.83 -6.63
N LYS A 164 8.70 7.93 -5.68
CA LYS A 164 7.60 6.94 -5.69
C LYS A 164 7.51 6.13 -7.00
N PRO A 165 8.55 5.37 -7.39
CA PRO A 165 8.49 4.55 -8.60
C PRO A 165 7.64 3.31 -8.40
N TYR A 166 6.85 2.97 -9.40
CA TYR A 166 6.12 1.71 -9.46
C TYR A 166 6.45 0.95 -10.74
N ILE A 167 6.93 -0.30 -10.60
CA ILE A 167 7.27 -1.15 -11.73
C ILE A 167 6.11 -2.03 -12.16
N VAL A 168 5.88 -2.11 -13.48
CA VAL A 168 4.85 -2.94 -14.12
C VAL A 168 5.49 -3.82 -15.16
N ALA A 169 5.20 -5.12 -15.15
CA ALA A 169 5.65 -6.06 -16.19
C ALA A 169 4.50 -6.43 -17.12
N ASP A 170 4.77 -6.46 -18.43
CA ASP A 170 3.83 -6.98 -19.43
C ASP A 170 3.89 -8.52 -19.47
N ASN A 171 3.06 -9.15 -18.65
CA ASN A 171 2.88 -10.60 -18.61
C ASN A 171 1.79 -11.10 -19.58
N SER A 172 1.36 -10.27 -20.55
CA SER A 172 0.38 -10.62 -21.55
C SER A 172 0.97 -11.55 -22.63
N LYS A 173 0.12 -11.93 -23.58
CA LYS A 173 0.54 -12.66 -24.79
C LYS A 173 0.60 -11.75 -26.02
N SER A 174 0.63 -10.44 -25.81
CA SER A 174 0.72 -9.45 -26.88
C SER A 174 2.11 -9.41 -27.51
N LYS A 175 2.28 -8.62 -28.55
CA LYS A 175 3.60 -8.35 -29.13
C LYS A 175 4.52 -7.52 -28.23
N TYR A 176 4.02 -7.02 -27.11
CA TYR A 176 4.74 -6.26 -26.11
C TYR A 176 5.09 -7.08 -24.87
N ALA A 177 4.75 -8.37 -24.89
CA ALA A 177 5.05 -9.29 -23.77
C ALA A 177 6.54 -9.24 -23.41
N GLY A 178 6.82 -9.10 -22.11
CA GLY A 178 8.18 -8.93 -21.57
C GLY A 178 8.66 -7.48 -21.48
N ASN A 179 7.89 -6.50 -21.96
CA ASN A 179 8.18 -5.10 -21.68
C ASN A 179 8.03 -4.84 -20.17
N LEU A 180 8.90 -3.95 -19.68
CA LEU A 180 8.79 -3.37 -18.33
C LEU A 180 8.47 -1.88 -18.44
N TYR A 181 7.67 -1.40 -17.52
CA TYR A 181 7.31 0.01 -17.39
C TYR A 181 7.58 0.45 -15.97
N VAL A 182 8.14 1.63 -15.79
CA VAL A 182 8.26 2.30 -14.49
C VAL A 182 7.62 3.66 -14.63
N GLY A 183 6.61 3.93 -13.80
CA GLY A 183 6.00 5.24 -13.64
C GLY A 183 6.36 5.82 -12.29
N TRP A 184 6.54 7.14 -12.20
CA TRP A 184 6.92 7.81 -10.96
C TRP A 184 6.56 9.29 -10.98
N THR A 185 6.61 9.93 -9.81
CA THR A 185 6.49 11.38 -9.65
C THR A 185 7.86 12.03 -9.86
N ARG A 186 7.91 13.02 -10.72
CA ARG A 186 9.05 13.93 -10.89
C ARG A 186 8.75 15.26 -10.23
N TRP A 187 9.38 15.53 -9.11
CA TRP A 187 9.29 16.82 -8.45
C TRP A 187 10.24 17.82 -9.11
N ARG A 188 9.70 18.95 -9.58
CA ARG A 188 10.48 20.11 -10.02
C ARG A 188 10.30 21.26 -9.05
N ILE A 189 11.10 22.30 -9.18
CA ILE A 189 11.03 23.49 -8.28
C ILE A 189 9.65 24.15 -8.34
N ALA A 190 9.01 24.17 -9.51
CA ALA A 190 7.75 24.89 -9.74
C ALA A 190 6.52 23.98 -9.84
N ASP A 191 6.69 22.68 -10.00
CA ASP A 191 5.58 21.73 -10.23
C ASP A 191 5.98 20.27 -9.96
N SER A 192 5.02 19.36 -10.09
CA SER A 192 5.19 17.90 -10.13
C SER A 192 4.66 17.34 -11.44
N GLN A 193 5.26 16.27 -11.93
CA GLN A 193 4.90 15.61 -13.17
C GLN A 193 4.77 14.10 -12.98
N MET A 194 3.77 13.51 -13.62
CA MET A 194 3.70 12.06 -13.76
C MET A 194 4.47 11.64 -15.00
N VAL A 195 5.52 10.85 -14.81
CA VAL A 195 6.41 10.41 -15.89
C VAL A 195 6.51 8.89 -15.95
N LEU A 196 6.85 8.36 -17.12
CA LEU A 196 7.01 6.93 -17.33
C LEU A 196 8.21 6.66 -18.27
N SER A 197 8.97 5.62 -17.94
CA SER A 197 9.96 5.00 -18.83
C SER A 197 9.61 3.54 -19.10
N ARG A 198 10.08 3.02 -20.24
CA ARG A 198 9.91 1.62 -20.62
C ARG A 198 11.23 0.96 -20.97
N SER A 199 11.31 -0.33 -20.71
CA SER A 199 12.35 -1.23 -21.20
C SER A 199 11.73 -2.30 -22.10
N ILE A 200 12.45 -2.69 -23.17
CA ILE A 200 12.06 -3.75 -24.11
C ILE A 200 13.12 -4.86 -24.20
N ASP A 201 14.08 -4.84 -23.30
CA ASP A 201 15.27 -5.69 -23.28
C ASP A 201 15.56 -6.27 -21.89
N ASP A 202 14.50 -6.61 -21.15
CA ASP A 202 14.58 -7.25 -19.86
C ASP A 202 15.24 -6.35 -18.77
N GLY A 203 14.90 -5.06 -18.82
CA GLY A 203 15.35 -4.05 -17.85
C GLY A 203 16.78 -3.54 -18.06
N LYS A 204 17.48 -3.97 -19.11
CA LYS A 204 18.89 -3.59 -19.34
C LYS A 204 19.05 -2.15 -19.77
N THR A 205 18.13 -1.65 -20.59
CA THR A 205 18.11 -0.25 -21.01
C THR A 205 16.69 0.34 -20.93
N TRP A 206 16.62 1.64 -20.76
CA TRP A 206 15.35 2.35 -20.55
C TRP A 206 15.21 3.52 -21.52
N SER A 207 13.97 3.77 -21.93
CA SER A 207 13.64 4.97 -22.72
C SER A 207 13.86 6.23 -21.90
N LYS A 208 13.99 7.37 -22.56
CA LYS A 208 13.87 8.65 -21.89
C LYS A 208 12.50 8.75 -21.22
N PRO A 209 12.40 9.36 -20.02
CA PRO A 209 11.13 9.63 -19.36
C PRO A 209 10.16 10.39 -20.26
N LEU A 210 8.92 9.91 -20.34
CA LEU A 210 7.82 10.53 -21.05
C LEU A 210 6.83 11.09 -20.05
N GLU A 211 6.45 12.35 -20.16
CA GLU A 211 5.35 12.94 -19.38
C GLU A 211 4.02 12.34 -19.84
N ILE A 212 3.22 11.84 -18.92
CA ILE A 212 1.94 11.18 -19.19
C ILE A 212 0.73 11.89 -18.57
N ASP A 213 0.96 12.90 -17.76
CA ASP A 213 -0.07 13.81 -17.24
C ASP A 213 -0.60 14.77 -18.33
N ALA A 214 -1.79 15.31 -18.09
CA ALA A 214 -2.40 16.31 -18.98
C ALA A 214 -1.89 17.72 -18.68
N HIS A 215 -1.50 17.97 -17.44
CA HIS A 215 -0.93 19.21 -16.92
C HIS A 215 -0.15 18.89 -15.63
N PRO A 216 0.89 19.64 -15.31
CA PRO A 216 1.66 19.43 -14.09
C PRO A 216 0.82 19.74 -12.82
N GLY A 217 1.13 19.01 -11.74
CA GLY A 217 0.58 19.27 -10.42
C GLY A 217 1.38 20.30 -9.61
N LEU A 218 1.02 20.50 -8.36
CA LEU A 218 1.73 21.41 -7.44
C LEU A 218 3.12 20.83 -7.07
N PRO A 219 4.10 21.68 -6.75
CA PRO A 219 5.48 21.27 -6.47
C PRO A 219 5.69 20.73 -5.04
N ARG A 220 4.63 20.36 -4.35
CA ARG A 220 4.67 19.90 -2.97
C ARG A 220 3.81 18.66 -2.76
N ASP A 221 4.19 17.88 -1.78
CA ASP A 221 3.55 16.63 -1.38
C ASP A 221 2.17 16.93 -0.73
N ASP A 222 1.12 17.06 -1.56
CA ASP A 222 -0.29 17.21 -1.16
C ASP A 222 -1.25 16.83 -2.31
N ASN A 223 -2.56 16.96 -2.07
CA ASN A 223 -3.61 16.57 -3.03
C ASN A 223 -3.52 17.24 -4.41
N GLY A 224 -2.83 18.36 -4.53
CA GLY A 224 -2.60 19.05 -5.81
C GLY A 224 -1.40 18.53 -6.59
N ALA A 225 -0.61 17.63 -6.04
CA ALA A 225 0.52 16.99 -6.72
C ALA A 225 0.06 15.92 -7.72
N ALA A 226 0.83 15.71 -8.80
CA ALA A 226 0.72 14.53 -9.63
C ALA A 226 1.52 13.40 -8.98
N GLU A 227 0.88 12.52 -8.19
CA GLU A 227 1.57 11.57 -7.33
C GLU A 227 0.84 10.22 -7.19
N GLY A 228 1.58 9.17 -6.80
CA GLY A 228 1.00 7.86 -6.52
C GLY A 228 0.68 7.06 -7.78
N PHE A 229 1.64 6.96 -8.72
CA PHE A 229 1.49 6.14 -9.92
C PHE A 229 1.12 4.70 -9.57
N SER A 230 0.09 4.18 -10.24
CA SER A 230 -0.23 2.75 -10.28
C SER A 230 -0.56 2.34 -11.70
N GLY A 231 -0.09 1.17 -12.13
CA GLY A 231 -0.27 0.72 -13.51
C GLY A 231 -0.51 -0.77 -13.64
N VAL A 232 -1.22 -1.17 -14.71
CA VAL A 232 -1.47 -2.58 -15.03
C VAL A 232 -1.55 -2.78 -16.53
N VAL A 233 -1.10 -3.96 -17.00
CA VAL A 233 -1.19 -4.36 -18.42
C VAL A 233 -2.32 -5.36 -18.60
N GLY A 234 -3.20 -5.07 -19.55
CA GLY A 234 -4.27 -5.95 -19.97
C GLY A 234 -3.79 -7.14 -20.80
N PRO A 235 -4.62 -8.19 -21.00
CA PRO A 235 -4.24 -9.38 -21.76
C PRO A 235 -3.95 -9.11 -23.25
N ASP A 236 -4.32 -7.96 -23.75
CA ASP A 236 -4.05 -7.46 -25.10
C ASP A 236 -2.79 -6.56 -25.19
N GLY A 237 -2.05 -6.41 -24.09
CA GLY A 237 -0.85 -5.57 -24.00
C GLY A 237 -1.15 -4.07 -23.87
N LYS A 238 -2.41 -3.72 -23.61
CA LYS A 238 -2.76 -2.33 -23.33
C LYS A 238 -2.36 -1.98 -21.90
N LEU A 239 -1.54 -0.94 -21.76
CA LEU A 239 -1.15 -0.40 -20.47
C LEU A 239 -2.19 0.63 -20.01
N TYR A 240 -2.61 0.50 -18.77
CA TYR A 240 -3.50 1.41 -18.05
C TYR A 240 -2.72 2.02 -16.89
N ALA A 241 -2.80 3.33 -16.72
CA ALA A 241 -2.10 4.06 -15.67
C ALA A 241 -3.05 5.02 -14.96
N ILE A 242 -2.91 5.10 -13.65
CA ILE A 242 -3.62 6.05 -12.78
C ILE A 242 -2.65 6.71 -11.81
N TRP A 243 -3.06 7.85 -11.28
CA TRP A 243 -2.40 8.56 -10.17
C TRP A 243 -3.40 9.51 -9.50
N SER A 244 -3.03 10.07 -8.37
CA SER A 244 -3.77 11.13 -7.70
C SER A 244 -3.33 12.51 -8.19
N GLN A 245 -4.29 13.40 -8.46
CA GLN A 245 -4.03 14.81 -8.74
C GLN A 245 -5.34 15.62 -8.60
N ASP A 246 -5.28 16.78 -7.91
CA ASP A 246 -6.40 17.73 -7.80
C ASP A 246 -7.70 17.11 -7.23
N ASP A 247 -7.60 16.24 -6.24
CA ASP A 247 -8.72 15.47 -5.66
C ASP A 247 -9.41 14.52 -6.67
N ASP A 248 -8.71 14.17 -7.75
CA ASP A 248 -9.17 13.22 -8.75
C ASP A 248 -8.19 12.03 -8.88
N ILE A 249 -8.73 10.89 -9.26
CA ILE A 249 -7.92 9.80 -9.80
C ILE A 249 -7.81 10.01 -11.31
N MET A 250 -6.64 10.41 -11.74
CA MET A 250 -6.30 10.60 -13.13
C MET A 250 -6.10 9.26 -13.84
N PHE A 251 -6.37 9.22 -15.13
CA PHE A 251 -6.31 8.00 -15.94
C PHE A 251 -5.81 8.25 -17.34
N THR A 252 -4.89 7.42 -17.79
CA THR A 252 -4.42 7.38 -19.19
C THR A 252 -4.14 5.95 -19.64
N THR A 253 -3.96 5.74 -20.94
CA THR A 253 -3.68 4.41 -21.51
C THR A 253 -2.68 4.49 -22.66
N SER A 254 -1.89 3.42 -22.82
CA SER A 254 -1.06 3.19 -24.01
C SER A 254 -1.45 1.87 -24.70
N SER A 255 -1.54 1.89 -26.02
CA SER A 255 -1.81 0.70 -26.86
C SER A 255 -0.63 0.33 -27.76
N ASP A 256 0.50 1.00 -27.62
CA ASP A 256 1.69 0.86 -28.45
C ASP A 256 2.95 0.48 -27.65
N GLY A 257 2.76 -0.15 -26.47
CA GLY A 257 3.85 -0.59 -25.61
C GLY A 257 4.53 0.56 -24.87
N GLY A 258 3.79 1.57 -24.44
CA GLY A 258 4.30 2.70 -23.67
C GLY A 258 5.04 3.75 -24.51
N GLN A 259 4.86 3.76 -25.84
CA GLN A 259 5.48 4.77 -26.70
C GLN A 259 4.71 6.09 -26.69
N THR A 260 3.39 5.98 -26.71
CA THR A 260 2.49 7.14 -26.60
C THR A 260 1.33 6.82 -25.65
N PHE A 261 0.73 7.86 -25.10
CA PHE A 261 -0.41 7.75 -24.20
C PHE A 261 -1.59 8.57 -24.70
N SER A 262 -2.80 8.11 -24.35
CA SER A 262 -4.00 8.93 -24.54
C SER A 262 -3.90 10.19 -23.66
N HIS A 263 -4.64 11.24 -24.03
CA HIS A 263 -4.74 12.41 -23.15
C HIS A 263 -5.28 11.99 -21.77
N ALA A 264 -4.54 12.32 -20.74
CA ALA A 264 -4.92 12.01 -19.35
C ALA A 264 -6.19 12.78 -18.96
N ARG A 265 -7.03 12.16 -18.14
CA ARG A 265 -8.29 12.76 -17.70
C ARG A 265 -8.63 12.31 -16.30
N ALA A 266 -9.40 13.10 -15.56
CA ALA A 266 -10.07 12.68 -14.35
C ALA A 266 -11.01 11.49 -14.66
N ALA A 267 -10.85 10.41 -13.94
CA ALA A 267 -11.62 9.17 -14.08
C ALA A 267 -12.62 9.00 -12.93
N ILE A 268 -12.20 9.30 -11.71
CA ILE A 268 -12.98 9.15 -10.48
C ILE A 268 -12.70 10.38 -9.62
N HIS A 269 -13.76 11.07 -9.19
CA HIS A 269 -13.65 12.15 -8.23
C HIS A 269 -13.60 11.59 -6.80
N THR A 270 -12.63 12.07 -6.02
CA THR A 270 -12.41 11.65 -4.64
C THR A 270 -12.68 12.80 -3.67
N ALA A 271 -12.84 12.52 -2.39
CA ALA A 271 -12.49 13.45 -1.34
C ALA A 271 -10.95 13.51 -1.24
N PRO A 272 -10.34 14.50 -0.49
CA PRO A 272 -8.90 14.55 -0.31
C PRO A 272 -8.35 13.21 0.17
N ILE A 273 -7.24 12.75 -0.46
CA ILE A 273 -6.62 11.46 -0.17
C ILE A 273 -5.29 11.58 0.58
N MET A 274 -4.73 12.78 0.68
CA MET A 274 -3.56 13.07 1.51
C MET A 274 -4.03 13.76 2.78
N PHE A 275 -3.84 13.09 3.92
CA PHE A 275 -4.37 13.54 5.21
C PHE A 275 -3.54 12.97 6.36
N ALA A 276 -3.64 13.60 7.52
CA ALA A 276 -3.18 13.08 8.80
C ALA A 276 -4.37 12.50 9.58
N ILE A 277 -4.15 11.42 10.30
CA ILE A 277 -5.11 10.87 11.27
C ILE A 277 -4.44 10.80 12.65
N ASP A 278 -5.24 10.57 13.70
CA ASP A 278 -4.66 10.47 15.04
C ASP A 278 -3.54 9.42 15.08
N THR A 279 -2.40 9.79 15.66
CA THR A 279 -1.16 8.99 15.74
C THR A 279 -0.36 8.78 14.44
N LEU A 280 -0.82 9.25 13.27
CA LEU A 280 -0.12 9.16 12.00
C LEU A 280 -0.05 10.53 11.30
N GLU A 281 1.14 10.94 10.89
CA GLU A 281 1.34 12.19 10.16
C GLU A 281 0.73 12.15 8.75
N ARG A 282 0.75 10.97 8.12
CA ARG A 282 0.17 10.71 6.81
C ARG A 282 -0.58 9.38 6.85
N ALA A 283 -1.73 9.34 6.20
CA ALA A 283 -2.52 8.13 5.96
C ALA A 283 -3.08 8.17 4.52
N ASN A 284 -2.18 8.34 3.57
CA ASN A 284 -2.50 8.55 2.16
C ASN A 284 -3.33 7.40 1.59
N GLY A 285 -4.28 7.76 0.73
CA GLY A 285 -5.15 6.82 0.04
C GLY A 285 -4.78 6.65 -1.44
N PHE A 286 -3.48 6.66 -1.79
CA PHE A 286 -3.03 6.57 -3.18
C PHE A 286 -3.74 5.44 -3.93
N PRO A 287 -4.30 5.73 -5.14
CA PRO A 287 -5.13 4.78 -5.84
C PRO A 287 -4.31 3.60 -6.37
N GLN A 288 -4.92 2.41 -6.35
CA GLN A 288 -4.34 1.20 -6.93
C GLN A 288 -5.23 0.70 -8.04
N ILE A 289 -4.64 0.33 -9.20
CA ILE A 289 -5.36 -0.26 -10.32
C ILE A 289 -4.97 -1.73 -10.51
N ALA A 290 -5.96 -2.57 -10.76
CA ALA A 290 -5.77 -3.97 -11.15
C ALA A 290 -6.73 -4.36 -12.27
N ILE A 291 -6.45 -5.48 -12.94
CA ILE A 291 -7.28 -6.02 -14.01
C ILE A 291 -7.52 -7.51 -13.79
N ASP A 292 -8.75 -7.97 -14.02
CA ASP A 292 -9.00 -9.40 -14.25
C ASP A 292 -8.67 -9.73 -15.72
N PRO A 293 -7.64 -10.54 -15.99
CA PRO A 293 -7.23 -10.84 -17.37
C PRO A 293 -8.26 -11.64 -18.16
N LYS A 294 -9.23 -12.29 -17.48
CA LYS A 294 -10.29 -13.08 -18.14
C LYS A 294 -11.43 -12.22 -18.60
N SER A 295 -11.99 -11.40 -17.72
CA SER A 295 -13.09 -10.49 -18.03
C SER A 295 -12.65 -9.16 -18.66
N LYS A 296 -11.37 -8.79 -18.50
CA LYS A 296 -10.78 -7.47 -18.81
C LYS A 296 -11.37 -6.33 -17.99
N ARG A 297 -12.08 -6.65 -16.89
CA ARG A 297 -12.59 -5.65 -15.97
C ARG A 297 -11.45 -5.00 -15.21
N LEU A 298 -11.44 -3.67 -15.22
CA LEU A 298 -10.55 -2.86 -14.41
C LEU A 298 -11.18 -2.60 -13.05
N TYR A 299 -10.33 -2.53 -12.04
CA TYR A 299 -10.66 -2.21 -10.66
C TYR A 299 -9.72 -1.11 -10.19
N VAL A 300 -10.27 -0.11 -9.49
CA VAL A 300 -9.49 0.94 -8.82
C VAL A 300 -9.94 1.01 -7.38
N SER A 301 -8.99 0.96 -6.44
CA SER A 301 -9.26 1.16 -5.01
C SER A 301 -8.53 2.40 -4.49
N TRP A 302 -9.13 3.06 -3.50
CA TRP A 302 -8.58 4.23 -2.79
C TRP A 302 -9.21 4.33 -1.42
N SER A 303 -8.74 5.24 -0.57
CA SER A 303 -9.42 5.64 0.67
C SER A 303 -9.72 7.14 0.64
N ASP A 304 -10.85 7.53 1.19
CA ASP A 304 -11.21 8.94 1.38
C ASP A 304 -12.24 9.14 2.49
N TYR A 305 -12.51 10.43 2.83
CA TYR A 305 -13.40 10.87 3.91
C TYR A 305 -14.86 11.09 3.50
N ARG A 306 -15.34 10.59 2.38
CA ARG A 306 -16.71 10.88 1.89
C ARG A 306 -17.82 10.51 2.87
N ASN A 307 -17.56 9.60 3.80
CA ASN A 307 -18.50 9.18 4.84
C ASN A 307 -18.23 9.81 6.22
N GLY A 308 -17.28 10.77 6.33
CA GLY A 308 -16.95 11.47 7.57
C GLY A 308 -15.91 10.77 8.44
N ASP A 309 -15.49 9.59 8.08
CA ASP A 309 -14.34 8.81 8.53
C ASP A 309 -13.66 8.20 7.30
N LEU A 310 -12.43 7.71 7.46
CA LEU A 310 -11.70 7.07 6.37
C LEU A 310 -12.27 5.70 6.10
N ASP A 311 -12.77 5.52 4.90
CA ASP A 311 -13.22 4.25 4.36
C ASP A 311 -12.44 3.86 3.10
N ILE A 312 -12.38 2.56 2.81
CA ILE A 312 -11.82 2.04 1.57
C ILE A 312 -12.93 1.88 0.52
N PHE A 313 -12.66 2.37 -0.67
CA PHE A 313 -13.58 2.31 -1.82
C PHE A 313 -12.98 1.54 -2.99
N LEU A 314 -13.87 1.01 -3.82
CA LEU A 314 -13.56 0.36 -5.09
C LEU A 314 -14.51 0.87 -6.17
N SER A 315 -13.98 1.14 -7.36
CA SER A 315 -14.75 1.36 -8.58
C SER A 315 -14.30 0.42 -9.69
N THR A 316 -15.18 0.11 -10.63
CA THR A 316 -14.93 -0.86 -11.71
C THR A 316 -15.24 -0.28 -13.08
N SER A 317 -14.54 -0.78 -14.11
CA SER A 317 -14.83 -0.45 -15.50
C SER A 317 -14.81 -1.70 -16.39
N ASP A 318 -15.85 -1.89 -17.18
CA ASP A 318 -15.99 -2.99 -18.15
C ASP A 318 -15.68 -2.55 -19.60
N ASP A 319 -15.37 -1.27 -19.83
CA ASP A 319 -15.19 -0.69 -21.17
C ASP A 319 -13.81 -0.07 -21.39
N GLY A 320 -12.81 -0.57 -20.64
CA GLY A 320 -11.41 -0.16 -20.74
C GLY A 320 -11.14 1.22 -20.17
N GLY A 321 -11.85 1.58 -19.10
CA GLY A 321 -11.68 2.82 -18.36
C GLY A 321 -12.44 4.00 -18.93
N LYS A 322 -13.36 3.82 -19.90
CA LYS A 322 -14.17 4.92 -20.44
C LYS A 322 -15.23 5.39 -19.46
N ARG A 323 -15.83 4.47 -18.74
CA ARG A 323 -16.80 4.72 -17.66
C ARG A 323 -16.44 3.90 -16.44
N TRP A 324 -16.70 4.46 -15.26
CA TRP A 324 -16.45 3.84 -13.97
C TRP A 324 -17.77 3.71 -13.20
N SER A 325 -17.90 2.65 -12.41
CA SER A 325 -19.05 2.45 -11.54
C SER A 325 -19.06 3.47 -10.41
N GLU A 326 -20.22 3.65 -9.78
CA GLU A 326 -20.27 4.27 -8.47
C GLU A 326 -19.38 3.50 -7.48
N PRO A 327 -18.76 4.20 -6.52
CA PRO A 327 -17.90 3.58 -5.52
C PRO A 327 -18.63 2.56 -4.66
N THR A 328 -18.06 1.36 -4.52
CA THR A 328 -18.46 0.35 -3.55
C THR A 328 -17.55 0.44 -2.34
N ARG A 329 -18.10 0.53 -1.11
CA ARG A 329 -17.34 0.47 0.13
C ARG A 329 -16.79 -0.94 0.36
N VAL A 330 -15.51 -1.07 0.65
CA VAL A 330 -14.80 -2.35 0.80
C VAL A 330 -14.84 -2.85 2.24
N ASN A 331 -14.58 -1.97 3.20
CA ASN A 331 -14.71 -2.28 4.63
C ASN A 331 -16.20 -2.37 5.02
N ASN A 332 -16.54 -3.31 5.89
CA ASN A 332 -17.93 -3.68 6.20
C ASN A 332 -18.39 -3.30 7.61
N ASP A 333 -17.64 -2.48 8.32
CA ASP A 333 -18.04 -1.89 9.59
C ASP A 333 -19.15 -0.84 9.38
N PRO A 334 -19.87 -0.40 10.44
CA PRO A 334 -20.91 0.61 10.31
C PRO A 334 -20.37 1.92 9.72
N VAL A 335 -21.09 2.52 8.78
CA VAL A 335 -20.77 3.86 8.23
C VAL A 335 -20.89 4.91 9.32
N HIS A 336 -20.02 5.93 9.32
CA HIS A 336 -19.98 7.02 10.31
C HIS A 336 -19.71 6.54 11.74
N ASN A 337 -18.92 5.49 11.92
CA ASN A 337 -18.58 4.98 13.24
C ASN A 337 -17.32 5.64 13.85
N GLY A 338 -16.62 6.49 13.07
CA GLY A 338 -15.39 7.18 13.46
C GLY A 338 -14.14 6.31 13.47
N ALA A 339 -14.23 5.07 12.97
CA ALA A 339 -13.07 4.18 12.87
C ALA A 339 -12.40 4.35 11.50
N GLU A 340 -11.10 4.61 11.51
CA GLU A 340 -10.33 4.86 10.29
C GLU A 340 -9.85 3.55 9.64
N GLN A 341 -9.96 3.45 8.29
CA GLN A 341 -9.33 2.43 7.46
C GLN A 341 -8.42 3.10 6.43
N PHE A 342 -7.16 2.65 6.32
CA PHE A 342 -6.16 3.35 5.52
C PHE A 342 -5.08 2.41 4.95
N PHE A 343 -4.23 2.94 4.05
CA PHE A 343 -3.15 2.25 3.35
C PHE A 343 -3.63 0.98 2.64
N GLN A 344 -4.71 1.13 1.88
CA GLN A 344 -5.24 0.02 1.09
C GLN A 344 -4.27 -0.38 -0.04
N TRP A 345 -4.23 -1.69 -0.32
CA TRP A 345 -3.57 -2.22 -1.51
C TRP A 345 -4.46 -3.25 -2.19
N LEU A 346 -4.56 -3.15 -3.52
CA LEU A 346 -5.46 -3.95 -4.35
C LEU A 346 -4.69 -5.03 -5.11
N ALA A 347 -5.21 -6.25 -5.11
CA ALA A 347 -4.76 -7.32 -6.00
C ALA A 347 -5.95 -8.11 -6.54
N VAL A 348 -5.96 -8.33 -7.86
CA VAL A 348 -6.89 -9.26 -8.50
C VAL A 348 -6.16 -10.56 -8.80
N ASP A 349 -6.73 -11.67 -8.37
CA ASP A 349 -6.18 -12.99 -8.65
C ASP A 349 -6.38 -13.34 -10.14
N PRO A 350 -5.32 -13.53 -10.93
CA PRO A 350 -5.45 -13.78 -12.38
C PRO A 350 -6.03 -15.17 -12.69
N VAL A 351 -6.09 -16.08 -11.70
CA VAL A 351 -6.56 -17.44 -11.86
C VAL A 351 -8.01 -17.62 -11.47
N ASP A 352 -8.46 -17.07 -10.33
CA ASP A 352 -9.85 -17.23 -9.87
C ASP A 352 -10.72 -15.97 -10.05
N GLY A 353 -10.11 -14.82 -10.37
CA GLY A 353 -10.78 -13.55 -10.60
C GLY A 353 -11.24 -12.85 -9.33
N SER A 354 -10.83 -13.34 -8.15
CA SER A 354 -11.15 -12.68 -6.89
C SER A 354 -10.45 -11.32 -6.75
N VAL A 355 -11.15 -10.37 -6.17
CA VAL A 355 -10.65 -9.04 -5.84
C VAL A 355 -10.29 -9.01 -4.37
N ASN A 356 -9.05 -8.70 -4.06
CA ASN A 356 -8.51 -8.72 -2.71
C ASN A 356 -7.97 -7.33 -2.36
N VAL A 357 -8.28 -6.83 -1.16
CA VAL A 357 -7.81 -5.53 -0.66
C VAL A 357 -7.29 -5.71 0.77
N LEU A 358 -6.03 -5.37 0.99
CA LEU A 358 -5.42 -5.28 2.30
C LEU A 358 -5.54 -3.83 2.79
N PHE A 359 -5.75 -3.62 4.08
CA PHE A 359 -5.75 -2.30 4.71
C PHE A 359 -5.55 -2.40 6.21
N TYR A 360 -5.12 -1.30 6.84
CA TYR A 360 -5.18 -1.15 8.29
C TYR A 360 -6.59 -0.76 8.72
N ASP A 361 -7.06 -1.30 9.83
CA ASP A 361 -8.43 -1.17 10.30
C ASP A 361 -8.49 -0.91 11.80
N ARG A 362 -9.09 0.20 12.20
CA ARG A 362 -9.22 0.64 13.59
C ARG A 362 -10.58 0.36 14.22
N ARG A 363 -11.50 -0.33 13.51
CA ARG A 363 -12.88 -0.62 14.00
C ARG A 363 -12.96 -1.26 15.40
N GLY A 364 -11.91 -1.94 15.82
CA GLY A 364 -11.82 -2.61 17.13
C GLY A 364 -11.34 -1.73 18.29
N ASP A 365 -10.90 -0.51 18.01
CA ASP A 365 -10.39 0.43 19.01
C ASP A 365 -11.29 1.66 19.17
N PRO A 366 -12.03 1.79 20.29
CA PRO A 366 -12.87 2.97 20.53
C PRO A 366 -12.12 4.30 20.58
N LYS A 367 -10.79 4.28 20.76
CA LYS A 367 -9.96 5.49 20.75
C LYS A 367 -9.42 5.81 19.35
N ASN A 368 -9.65 4.96 18.38
CA ASN A 368 -9.17 5.10 17.00
C ASN A 368 -7.64 5.32 16.87
N GLN A 369 -6.85 4.60 17.68
CA GLN A 369 -5.39 4.71 17.75
C GLN A 369 -4.67 3.40 17.45
N LYS A 370 -5.37 2.25 17.65
CA LYS A 370 -4.84 0.92 17.40
C LYS A 370 -5.51 0.30 16.18
N GLN A 371 -4.71 -0.28 15.33
CA GLN A 371 -5.15 -0.95 14.12
C GLN A 371 -4.78 -2.43 14.12
N ILE A 372 -5.57 -3.20 13.42
CA ILE A 372 -5.21 -4.53 12.92
C ILE A 372 -4.97 -4.44 11.41
N VAL A 373 -4.43 -5.50 10.83
CA VAL A 373 -4.40 -5.68 9.37
C VAL A 373 -5.61 -6.50 8.97
N ALA A 374 -6.40 -5.95 8.04
CA ALA A 374 -7.58 -6.58 7.48
C ALA A 374 -7.37 -6.96 6.01
N LEU A 375 -8.04 -8.05 5.60
CA LEU A 375 -8.14 -8.49 4.22
C LEU A 375 -9.62 -8.52 3.82
N ALA A 376 -9.99 -7.72 2.82
CA ALA A 376 -11.29 -7.83 2.19
C ALA A 376 -11.19 -8.65 0.89
N ARG A 377 -12.11 -9.58 0.68
CA ARG A 377 -12.16 -10.43 -0.52
C ARG A 377 -13.54 -10.41 -1.15
N SER A 378 -13.59 -10.22 -2.46
CA SER A 378 -14.78 -10.33 -3.30
C SER A 378 -14.59 -11.43 -4.34
N THR A 379 -15.64 -12.25 -4.55
CA THR A 379 -15.71 -13.27 -5.61
C THR A 379 -16.83 -12.99 -6.62
N ASP A 380 -17.47 -11.82 -6.50
CA ASP A 380 -18.59 -11.41 -7.36
C ASP A 380 -18.28 -10.18 -8.23
N GLY A 381 -16.96 -9.95 -8.44
CA GLY A 381 -16.46 -8.85 -9.26
C GLY A 381 -16.50 -7.48 -8.59
N GLY A 382 -16.27 -7.43 -7.28
CA GLY A 382 -16.16 -6.21 -6.50
C GLY A 382 -17.51 -5.63 -6.03
N LYS A 383 -18.61 -6.40 -6.11
CA LYS A 383 -19.93 -5.94 -5.67
C LYS A 383 -20.12 -6.04 -4.17
N THR A 384 -19.62 -7.12 -3.58
CA THR A 384 -19.65 -7.36 -2.12
C THR A 384 -18.29 -7.87 -1.63
N PHE A 385 -17.97 -7.60 -0.35
CA PHE A 385 -16.72 -7.99 0.27
C PHE A 385 -16.95 -8.73 1.59
N ALA A 386 -16.30 -9.88 1.76
CA ALA A 386 -16.09 -10.50 3.06
C ALA A 386 -14.78 -9.95 3.65
N ASN A 387 -14.84 -9.47 4.90
CA ASN A 387 -13.67 -8.93 5.60
C ASN A 387 -13.15 -9.95 6.62
N TYR A 388 -11.83 -10.06 6.69
CA TYR A 388 -11.10 -11.00 7.53
C TYR A 388 -10.00 -10.27 8.31
N ALA A 389 -9.81 -10.63 9.59
CA ALA A 389 -8.64 -10.19 10.32
C ALA A 389 -7.42 -11.03 9.90
N TRP A 390 -6.30 -10.38 9.58
CA TRP A 390 -5.04 -11.06 9.28
C TRP A 390 -4.16 -11.15 10.53
N THR A 391 -4.13 -10.10 11.36
CA THR A 391 -3.40 -10.07 12.62
C THR A 391 -4.27 -10.51 13.80
N ASP A 392 -3.65 -11.04 14.87
CA ASP A 392 -4.35 -11.46 16.07
C ASP A 392 -4.56 -10.33 17.08
N ASN A 393 -3.60 -9.39 17.13
CA ASN A 393 -3.59 -8.32 18.09
C ASN A 393 -3.55 -6.97 17.38
N ALA A 394 -4.26 -5.99 17.93
CA ALA A 394 -4.13 -4.61 17.48
C ALA A 394 -2.82 -4.00 18.01
N PHE A 395 -2.22 -3.13 17.20
CA PHE A 395 -0.97 -2.43 17.50
C PHE A 395 -1.12 -0.93 17.25
N GLU A 396 -0.28 -0.13 17.90
CA GLU A 396 -0.23 1.32 17.75
C GLU A 396 0.74 1.72 16.63
N ALA A 397 0.46 2.86 15.96
CA ALA A 397 1.36 3.44 14.96
C ALA A 397 2.12 4.67 15.50
N GLY A 398 1.72 5.24 16.63
CA GLY A 398 2.24 6.51 17.13
C GLY A 398 3.75 6.53 17.35
N GLY A 399 4.39 7.65 16.93
CA GLY A 399 5.80 7.91 17.13
C GLY A 399 6.75 7.19 16.18
N VAL A 400 6.25 6.53 15.13
CA VAL A 400 7.02 5.95 14.03
C VAL A 400 6.43 6.39 12.70
N PHE A 401 7.27 6.52 11.68
CA PHE A 401 6.83 6.74 10.31
C PHE A 401 6.47 5.37 9.70
N PHE A 402 5.22 5.23 9.23
CA PHE A 402 4.72 4.00 8.63
C PHE A 402 4.88 3.95 7.10
N GLY A 403 5.36 5.04 6.49
CA GLY A 403 5.34 5.21 5.04
C GLY A 403 3.97 5.60 4.51
N ASP A 404 3.73 5.31 3.24
CA ASP A 404 2.54 5.71 2.50
C ASP A 404 1.69 4.53 2.02
N TYR A 405 2.20 3.28 2.07
CA TYR A 405 1.52 2.13 1.49
C TYR A 405 1.92 0.79 2.12
N THR A 406 1.12 -0.22 1.83
CA THR A 406 1.34 -1.63 2.10
C THR A 406 1.54 -2.37 0.77
N GLY A 407 1.60 -3.71 0.77
CA GLY A 407 1.69 -4.50 -0.47
C GLY A 407 0.79 -5.73 -0.42
N LEU A 408 0.20 -6.08 -1.58
CA LEU A 408 -0.66 -7.25 -1.73
C LEU A 408 -0.44 -7.91 -3.08
N ALA A 409 -0.42 -9.23 -3.11
CA ALA A 409 -0.45 -10.05 -4.32
C ALA A 409 -1.38 -11.24 -4.14
N ALA A 410 -1.95 -11.74 -5.23
CA ALA A 410 -2.83 -12.91 -5.20
C ALA A 410 -2.56 -13.83 -6.40
N TYR A 411 -2.63 -15.14 -6.19
CA TYR A 411 -2.47 -16.14 -7.25
C TYR A 411 -3.12 -17.47 -6.87
N ALA A 412 -4.05 -17.94 -7.70
CA ALA A 412 -4.72 -19.26 -7.57
C ALA A 412 -5.36 -19.51 -6.19
N GLY A 413 -6.03 -18.50 -5.64
CA GLY A 413 -6.71 -18.55 -4.34
C GLY A 413 -5.79 -18.27 -3.14
N ARG A 414 -4.49 -18.12 -3.33
CA ARG A 414 -3.55 -17.67 -2.29
C ARG A 414 -3.36 -16.18 -2.35
N VAL A 415 -3.31 -15.55 -1.19
CA VAL A 415 -3.12 -14.11 -1.02
C VAL A 415 -1.92 -13.86 -0.12
N TYR A 416 -1.08 -12.92 -0.53
CA TYR A 416 0.14 -12.53 0.15
C TYR A 416 0.07 -11.04 0.46
N GLY A 417 0.14 -10.68 1.74
CA GLY A 417 0.18 -9.28 2.19
C GLY A 417 1.52 -8.96 2.83
N VAL A 418 2.00 -7.75 2.67
CA VAL A 418 3.17 -7.25 3.37
C VAL A 418 2.86 -5.88 3.98
N TRP A 419 3.24 -5.70 5.25
CA TRP A 419 2.92 -4.50 6.01
C TRP A 419 3.93 -4.26 7.13
N MET A 420 3.86 -3.09 7.77
CA MET A 420 4.63 -2.75 8.94
C MET A 420 3.81 -2.89 10.21
N GLU A 421 4.48 -3.26 11.31
CA GLU A 421 3.94 -3.20 12.66
C GLU A 421 4.94 -2.50 13.59
N LYS A 422 4.44 -1.69 14.53
CA LYS A 422 5.23 -1.24 15.66
C LYS A 422 5.17 -2.34 16.74
N PRO A 423 6.29 -2.96 17.11
CA PRO A 423 6.30 -3.96 18.18
C PRO A 423 5.85 -3.38 19.52
N PRO A 424 5.19 -4.17 20.38
CA PRO A 424 4.77 -3.72 21.70
C PRO A 424 5.98 -3.35 22.60
N GLY A 425 5.76 -2.43 23.54
CA GLY A 425 6.77 -2.02 24.53
C GLY A 425 7.78 -1.00 24.02
N GLN A 426 7.57 -0.41 22.85
CA GLN A 426 8.34 0.74 22.37
C GLN A 426 7.64 2.03 22.78
N GLU A 427 8.15 2.68 23.82
CA GLU A 427 7.65 3.96 24.33
C GLU A 427 7.95 5.09 23.33
N THR A 428 7.00 6.00 23.14
CA THR A 428 7.23 7.23 22.38
C THR A 428 8.12 8.18 23.16
N ALA A 429 8.92 9.01 22.48
CA ALA A 429 9.78 10.01 23.13
C ALA A 429 9.00 11.00 24.01
N ASN A 430 7.70 11.18 23.76
CA ASN A 430 6.81 12.06 24.53
C ASN A 430 6.35 11.45 25.86
N GLU A 431 6.24 10.13 25.97
CA GLU A 431 5.85 9.46 27.22
C GLU A 431 6.98 9.51 28.25
N LYS A 432 8.24 9.35 27.80
CA LYS A 432 9.42 9.53 28.68
C LYS A 432 9.58 10.92 29.27
N SER A 433 9.25 11.97 28.51
CA SER A 433 9.35 13.36 29.02
C SER A 433 8.29 13.69 30.10
N ALA A 434 7.21 12.91 30.22
CA ALA A 434 6.21 13.06 31.27
C ALA A 434 6.58 12.28 32.54
N GLU A 435 7.22 11.11 32.45
CA GLU A 435 7.69 10.35 33.61
C GLU A 435 8.98 10.90 34.22
N GLU A 436 9.93 11.40 33.42
CA GLU A 436 11.16 12.02 33.95
C GLU A 436 10.94 13.30 34.74
N LYS A 437 9.79 13.96 34.61
CA LYS A 437 9.47 15.16 35.41
C LYS A 437 9.00 14.85 36.83
N THR A 438 8.73 13.61 37.16
CA THR A 438 8.27 13.20 38.50
C THR A 438 9.39 12.65 39.40
N ASP A 439 10.57 12.29 38.87
CA ASP A 439 11.64 11.63 39.66
C ASP A 439 12.95 12.41 39.80
N ALA A 440 12.99 13.72 39.57
CA ALA A 440 14.18 14.55 39.73
C ALA A 440 14.44 14.93 41.21
N THR A 441 14.57 13.94 42.11
CA THR A 441 15.23 14.11 43.39
C THR A 441 15.97 12.85 43.79
N ASN A 442 17.32 12.93 43.73
CA ASN A 442 18.34 12.04 44.27
C ASN A 442 18.93 10.94 43.35
N SER A 443 20.12 11.17 42.84
CA SER A 443 21.36 10.52 43.28
C SER A 443 22.46 10.60 42.22
N GLY A 444 23.64 11.02 42.61
CA GLY A 444 24.83 11.01 41.77
C GLY A 444 25.36 9.59 41.58
N ALA A 445 25.27 9.10 40.36
CA ALA A 445 26.04 7.98 39.86
C ALA A 445 26.17 8.12 38.33
N THR A 446 27.39 8.30 37.83
CA THR A 446 27.72 8.36 36.40
C THR A 446 27.63 6.97 35.77
N ASN A 447 26.45 6.47 35.51
CA ASN A 447 26.26 5.42 34.52
C ASN A 447 25.95 6.11 33.20
N LYS A 448 26.77 5.88 32.17
CA LYS A 448 26.43 6.20 30.78
C LYS A 448 25.30 5.26 30.37
N GLU A 449 24.07 5.61 30.74
CA GLU A 449 22.90 4.95 30.18
C GLU A 449 22.92 5.10 28.66
N LYS A 450 22.86 3.97 27.97
CA LYS A 450 22.64 3.96 26.51
C LYS A 450 21.32 4.65 26.28
N LYS A 451 21.32 5.79 25.58
CA LYS A 451 20.08 6.42 25.13
C LYS A 451 19.19 5.34 24.50
N PRO A 452 17.92 5.25 24.87
CA PRO A 452 17.01 4.28 24.25
C PRO A 452 17.02 4.49 22.74
N LYS A 453 17.02 3.39 21.99
CA LYS A 453 16.85 3.47 20.53
C LYS A 453 15.48 4.11 20.25
N PRO A 454 15.37 4.99 19.23
CA PRO A 454 14.07 5.50 18.82
C PRO A 454 13.15 4.32 18.47
N PRO A 455 11.82 4.47 18.68
CA PRO A 455 10.87 3.44 18.28
C PRO A 455 10.98 3.17 16.78
N GLY A 456 10.77 1.94 16.38
CA GLY A 456 10.87 1.49 15.00
C GLY A 456 9.76 0.52 14.64
N THR A 457 9.72 0.12 13.39
CA THR A 457 8.79 -0.85 12.82
C THR A 457 9.47 -2.18 12.54
N VAL A 458 8.68 -3.24 12.42
CA VAL A 458 9.08 -4.52 11.83
C VAL A 458 8.23 -4.79 10.60
N VAL A 459 8.83 -5.49 9.62
CA VAL A 459 8.12 -5.91 8.42
C VAL A 459 7.51 -7.29 8.65
N LYS A 460 6.22 -7.40 8.37
CA LYS A 460 5.46 -8.64 8.43
C LYS A 460 5.04 -9.06 7.03
N VAL A 461 5.02 -10.37 6.79
CA VAL A 461 4.39 -10.97 5.63
C VAL A 461 3.29 -11.92 6.10
N GLY A 462 2.09 -11.72 5.57
CA GLY A 462 0.94 -12.57 5.80
C GLY A 462 0.63 -13.42 4.58
N THR A 463 0.20 -14.67 4.81
CA THR A 463 -0.39 -15.53 3.77
C THR A 463 -1.80 -15.93 4.17
N ALA A 464 -2.70 -16.09 3.19
CA ALA A 464 -4.02 -16.66 3.38
C ALA A 464 -4.34 -17.58 2.17
N ASP A 465 -5.00 -18.72 2.42
CA ASP A 465 -5.30 -19.68 1.36
C ASP A 465 -6.81 -19.94 1.27
N PHE A 466 -7.41 -19.48 0.19
CA PHE A 466 -8.83 -19.63 -0.17
C PHE A 466 -9.05 -20.74 -1.22
N SER A 467 -8.01 -21.43 -1.68
CA SER A 467 -8.10 -22.46 -2.71
C SER A 467 -8.85 -23.72 -2.24
N ASN A 468 -8.94 -23.95 -0.91
CA ASN A 468 -9.58 -25.09 -0.30
C ASN A 468 -10.57 -24.69 0.80
N PRO A 469 -11.80 -24.26 0.48
CA PRO A 469 -12.79 -23.81 1.47
C PRO A 469 -13.28 -24.91 2.43
N SER A 470 -13.00 -26.17 2.15
CA SER A 470 -13.50 -27.33 2.96
C SER A 470 -12.73 -27.56 4.28
N GLY A 471 -11.62 -26.86 4.54
CA GLY A 471 -10.82 -27.06 5.77
C GLY A 471 -11.44 -26.49 7.04
N ASN A 472 -12.38 -25.55 6.98
CA ASN A 472 -12.89 -24.80 8.14
C ASN A 472 -14.21 -25.33 8.76
N GLN A 473 -14.82 -26.41 8.21
CA GLN A 473 -16.06 -26.99 8.80
C GLN A 473 -15.83 -28.12 9.78
N ALA A 474 -14.60 -28.57 10.02
CA ALA A 474 -14.31 -29.75 10.84
C ALA A 474 -14.08 -29.48 12.36
N LEU A 475 -14.08 -28.22 12.83
CA LEU A 475 -13.80 -27.85 14.23
C LEU A 475 -15.02 -27.36 15.02
N GLY A 476 -16.22 -27.37 14.42
CA GLY A 476 -17.44 -26.88 15.08
C GLY A 476 -18.48 -27.91 15.50
N ALA A 477 -18.17 -29.22 15.46
CA ALA A 477 -19.09 -30.28 15.88
C ALA A 477 -18.38 -31.32 16.74
N LYS A 478 -18.21 -31.01 18.03
CA LYS A 478 -18.19 -31.99 19.14
C LYS A 478 -18.59 -31.27 20.43
#